data_71336f7fa7582263c23f40e27aaba17f
#
_entry.id   71336f7fa7582263c23f40e27aaba17f
#
_cell.length_a   1.000
_cell.length_b   1.000
_cell.length_c   1.000
_cell.angle_alpha   90.00
_cell.angle_beta   90.00
_cell.angle_gamma   90.00
#
_symmetry.space_group_name_H-M   'P 1'
#
loop_
_entity.id
_entity.type
_entity.pdbx_description
1 polymer ?
#
loop_
_entity_poly.entity_id
_entity_poly.type
_entity_poly.pdbx_seq_one_letter_code
_entity_poly.pdbx_strand_id
1 'polypeptide(L)'
;MAKGSTRGAGSLRGSWLVSGVVTCACLMAALALSGRGSKAYTAYSLAVHKTKAIPAFARKYGLPCSACHTAWPELNAFGQAFRDRGYQLGNDRDSPIWQNPSYIPVTFRMTPNLHRESATKQAVDAVPGDGTSGLVSKTITQSGFDLSGMDLWTAGTLYKNISFVLLPSSDNTGAFHFEAAFVRFDNLFSNRWVNFKVGKFELDNLISEKRFLFLSGNGGAYQGYHFLPAGDVNDFGLGDNQIGAELSGHSENSYTRYGIALLSSTDGEVNLPTNQGYDAFLTLSHAVDVGSLGVERLGAYAYLGRRPTYFQTSVGTPIPGTGTGNKPFYRIGLAGDFFFGDFELLPFVMHASDDAYLATGTAANVALPPGARDARWNSGFVEAHYYVNPQLVFTGRWETVRMSQQADPTLPSDLGNIDAYSGGIRWYPIMFSRAGLSWHTEVSAVRTRGSAFAATDNVWTTSLFSGLDFDF
;
A
#
# COMPACT_ATOMS: atom_id res chain seq x y z
N MET A 1 2.04 42.73 45.62
CA MET A 1 1.83 41.41 46.27
C MET A 1 0.90 40.60 45.37
N ALA A 2 1.18 39.31 45.27
CA ALA A 2 0.49 38.22 44.58
C ALA A 2 0.86 38.03 43.07
N LYS A 3 1.86 37.17 42.87
CA LYS A 3 2.15 36.44 41.63
C LYS A 3 1.13 35.32 41.42
N GLY A 4 0.36 35.31 40.35
CA GLY A 4 -0.44 34.19 39.89
C GLY A 4 0.31 33.38 38.84
N SER A 5 0.75 32.17 39.20
CA SER A 5 1.37 31.19 38.29
C SER A 5 0.27 30.43 37.56
N THR A 6 0.16 30.58 36.25
CA THR A 6 -0.62 29.70 35.39
C THR A 6 0.30 28.56 34.88
N ARG A 7 0.15 27.38 35.46
CA ARG A 7 0.75 26.14 34.97
C ARG A 7 0.08 25.74 33.66
N GLY A 8 0.93 25.53 32.63
CA GLY A 8 0.52 25.03 31.33
C GLY A 8 -0.01 23.60 31.40
N ALA A 9 -1.22 23.40 30.88
CA ALA A 9 -1.79 22.10 30.57
C ALA A 9 -1.45 21.71 29.12
N GLY A 10 -0.24 21.22 28.92
CA GLY A 10 0.20 20.72 27.62
C GLY A 10 1.04 19.47 27.80
N SER A 11 0.47 18.33 27.66
CA SER A 11 1.12 17.04 27.26
C SER A 11 0.38 15.78 27.78
N LEU A 12 -0.87 15.59 27.44
CA LEU A 12 -1.55 14.32 27.75
C LEU A 12 -2.27 13.67 26.57
N ARG A 13 -2.16 14.20 25.36
CA ARG A 13 -2.89 13.65 24.19
C ARG A 13 -2.12 12.59 23.38
N GLY A 14 -0.79 12.44 23.59
CA GLY A 14 0.01 11.42 22.92
C GLY A 14 -0.05 10.03 23.56
N SER A 15 -0.45 9.92 24.83
CA SER A 15 -0.47 8.65 25.55
C SER A 15 -1.65 7.73 25.22
N TRP A 16 -2.73 8.27 24.68
CA TRP A 16 -3.96 7.50 24.40
C TRP A 16 -3.84 6.57 23.19
N LEU A 17 -3.05 6.95 22.18
CA LEU A 17 -2.81 6.10 20.99
C LEU A 17 -1.95 4.88 21.35
N VAL A 18 -0.88 5.09 22.12
CA VAL A 18 -0.02 3.99 22.59
C VAL A 18 -0.79 3.10 23.57
N SER A 19 -1.58 3.68 24.48
CA SER A 19 -2.44 2.91 25.40
C SER A 19 -3.52 2.12 24.65
N GLY A 20 -4.13 2.68 23.61
CA GLY A 20 -5.15 1.98 22.80
C GLY A 20 -4.60 0.77 22.08
N VAL A 21 -3.44 0.90 21.43
CA VAL A 21 -2.77 -0.22 20.74
C VAL A 21 -2.31 -1.29 21.73
N VAL A 22 -1.73 -0.90 22.85
CA VAL A 22 -1.29 -1.84 23.91
C VAL A 22 -2.50 -2.53 24.55
N THR A 23 -3.59 -1.82 24.80
CA THR A 23 -4.80 -2.41 25.40
C THR A 23 -5.51 -3.36 24.43
N CYS A 24 -5.58 -3.05 23.13
CA CYS A 24 -6.06 -3.98 22.11
C CYS A 24 -5.17 -5.22 22.00
N ALA A 25 -3.85 -5.05 21.97
CA ALA A 25 -2.92 -6.17 21.93
C ALA A 25 -3.03 -7.06 23.20
N CYS A 26 -3.20 -6.46 24.37
CA CYS A 26 -3.40 -7.21 25.62
C CYS A 26 -4.77 -7.92 25.69
N LEU A 27 -5.85 -7.31 25.18
CA LEU A 27 -7.17 -7.94 25.08
C LEU A 27 -7.17 -9.10 24.09
N MET A 28 -6.50 -8.96 22.96
CA MET A 28 -6.36 -10.01 21.96
C MET A 28 -5.47 -11.15 22.47
N ALA A 29 -4.39 -10.85 23.18
CA ALA A 29 -3.57 -11.86 23.87
C ALA A 29 -4.34 -12.62 24.95
N ALA A 30 -5.20 -11.94 25.70
CA ALA A 30 -6.07 -12.57 26.71
C ALA A 30 -7.15 -13.47 26.09
N LEU A 31 -7.70 -13.09 24.92
CA LEU A 31 -8.62 -13.92 24.15
C LEU A 31 -7.93 -15.15 23.53
N ALA A 32 -6.70 -14.99 23.05
CA ALA A 32 -5.89 -16.09 22.53
C ALA A 32 -5.47 -17.10 23.63
N LEU A 33 -5.22 -16.62 24.84
CA LEU A 33 -4.88 -17.47 25.99
C LEU A 33 -6.08 -18.24 26.58
N SER A 34 -7.32 -17.87 26.23
CA SER A 34 -8.53 -18.58 26.69
C SER A 34 -8.83 -19.87 25.90
N GLY A 35 -7.95 -20.29 25.07
CA GLY A 35 -7.68 -21.60 24.53
C GLY A 35 -8.82 -22.45 23.98
N ARG A 36 -8.84 -22.64 22.68
CA ARG A 36 -9.09 -23.96 22.07
C ARG A 36 -8.08 -24.14 20.96
N GLY A 37 -7.09 -24.99 21.20
CA GLY A 37 -6.01 -25.26 20.29
C GLY A 37 -6.51 -25.69 18.91
N SER A 38 -6.17 -24.93 17.89
CA SER A 38 -6.40 -25.36 16.52
C SER A 38 -5.35 -26.40 16.14
N LYS A 39 -5.75 -27.67 16.09
CA LYS A 39 -4.98 -28.75 15.47
C LYS A 39 -5.01 -28.69 13.92
N ALA A 40 -5.49 -27.59 13.37
CA ALA A 40 -5.82 -27.50 11.95
C ALA A 40 -4.65 -27.11 11.04
N TYR A 41 -3.73 -26.25 11.48
CA TYR A 41 -2.74 -25.67 10.57
C TYR A 41 -1.56 -26.58 10.22
N THR A 42 -1.10 -27.43 11.13
CA THR A 42 0.02 -28.36 10.90
C THR A 42 -0.38 -29.61 10.11
N ALA A 43 -1.66 -29.98 10.10
CA ALA A 43 -2.17 -31.12 9.32
C ALA A 43 -2.51 -30.76 7.86
N TYR A 44 -2.71 -29.47 7.56
CA TYR A 44 -3.08 -29.00 6.21
C TYR A 44 -1.92 -29.02 5.20
N SER A 45 -0.68 -29.00 5.67
CA SER A 45 0.51 -29.00 4.79
C SER A 45 0.76 -30.34 4.09
N LEU A 46 0.07 -31.42 4.45
CA LEU A 46 0.34 -32.78 3.95
C LEU A 46 -0.82 -33.46 3.21
N ALA A 47 -2.03 -32.92 3.24
CA ALA A 47 -3.14 -33.44 2.47
C ALA A 47 -3.20 -32.80 1.08
N VAL A 48 -2.32 -33.22 0.19
CA VAL A 48 -2.36 -32.86 -1.22
C VAL A 48 -3.57 -33.52 -1.88
N HIS A 49 -4.75 -32.95 -1.73
CA HIS A 49 -5.78 -33.15 -2.72
C HIS A 49 -5.39 -32.37 -3.98
N LYS A 50 -5.44 -33.04 -5.14
CA LYS A 50 -5.12 -32.49 -6.48
C LYS A 50 -6.08 -31.37 -6.85
N THR A 51 -6.04 -30.24 -6.16
CA THR A 51 -6.71 -29.02 -6.52
C THR A 51 -5.77 -28.19 -7.38
N LYS A 52 -6.24 -27.85 -8.53
CA LYS A 52 -5.51 -27.24 -9.63
C LYS A 52 -5.58 -25.70 -9.49
N ALA A 53 -4.48 -24.99 -9.52
CA ALA A 53 -4.31 -23.60 -9.14
C ALA A 53 -3.95 -22.64 -10.31
N ILE A 54 -4.12 -21.36 -10.09
CA ILE A 54 -3.82 -20.21 -10.96
C ILE A 54 -2.92 -19.25 -10.18
N PRO A 55 -2.21 -18.42 -10.80
CA PRO A 55 -1.89 -18.07 -12.19
C PRO A 55 -0.67 -18.84 -12.71
N ALA A 56 0.13 -18.23 -13.62
CA ALA A 56 1.24 -18.84 -14.34
C ALA A 56 2.15 -19.75 -13.48
N PHE A 57 2.48 -19.34 -12.25
CA PHE A 57 3.30 -20.14 -11.32
C PHE A 57 2.59 -21.40 -10.84
N ALA A 58 1.33 -21.30 -10.53
CA ALA A 58 0.53 -22.43 -10.08
C ALA A 58 0.40 -23.48 -11.19
N ARG A 59 0.24 -23.04 -12.44
CA ARG A 59 0.26 -23.93 -13.62
C ARG A 59 1.63 -24.56 -13.82
N LYS A 60 2.71 -23.76 -13.67
CA LYS A 60 4.08 -24.23 -13.82
C LYS A 60 4.44 -25.30 -12.81
N TYR A 61 4.15 -25.08 -11.55
CA TYR A 61 4.56 -25.95 -10.44
C TYR A 61 3.48 -26.96 -10.02
N GLY A 62 2.25 -26.79 -10.48
CA GLY A 62 1.10 -27.65 -10.11
C GLY A 62 0.67 -27.49 -8.65
N LEU A 63 0.85 -26.29 -8.09
CA LEU A 63 0.50 -25.95 -6.70
C LEU A 63 -0.90 -25.33 -6.61
N PRO A 64 -1.62 -25.48 -5.49
CA PRO A 64 -2.85 -24.74 -5.22
C PRO A 64 -2.53 -23.28 -4.86
N CYS A 65 -3.51 -22.36 -5.01
CA CYS A 65 -3.35 -20.95 -4.61
C CYS A 65 -2.96 -20.82 -3.13
N SER A 66 -3.56 -21.63 -2.26
CA SER A 66 -3.29 -21.66 -0.83
C SER A 66 -1.86 -22.13 -0.46
N ALA A 67 -1.09 -22.68 -1.39
CA ALA A 67 0.31 -22.95 -1.14
C ALA A 67 1.12 -21.66 -0.98
N CYS A 68 0.77 -20.60 -1.72
CA CYS A 68 1.48 -19.33 -1.72
C CYS A 68 0.70 -18.19 -1.07
N HIS A 69 -0.61 -18.32 -0.89
CA HIS A 69 -1.49 -17.26 -0.41
C HIS A 69 -2.27 -17.71 0.82
N THR A 70 -2.36 -16.82 1.82
CA THR A 70 -3.27 -16.99 2.95
C THR A 70 -4.71 -16.76 2.47
N ALA A 71 -4.93 -15.63 1.80
CA ALA A 71 -6.06 -15.36 0.92
C ALA A 71 -5.52 -14.61 -0.30
N TRP A 72 -5.88 -15.04 -1.50
CA TRP A 72 -5.38 -14.35 -2.70
C TRP A 72 -5.87 -12.89 -2.74
N PRO A 73 -5.02 -11.87 -3.01
CA PRO A 73 -3.61 -11.94 -3.44
C PRO A 73 -2.54 -11.91 -2.32
N GLU A 74 -2.89 -11.97 -1.06
CA GLU A 74 -1.99 -11.90 0.08
C GLU A 74 -1.07 -13.12 0.17
N LEU A 75 0.24 -12.90 0.38
CA LEU A 75 1.25 -13.97 0.40
C LEU A 75 1.45 -14.52 1.82
N ASN A 76 1.39 -15.84 1.95
CA ASN A 76 1.88 -16.51 3.15
C ASN A 76 3.42 -16.63 3.15
N ALA A 77 4.01 -17.17 4.21
CA ALA A 77 5.46 -17.32 4.34
C ALA A 77 6.12 -18.10 3.20
N PHE A 78 5.44 -19.14 2.66
CA PHE A 78 5.94 -19.89 1.51
C PHE A 78 5.91 -19.05 0.22
N GLY A 79 4.80 -18.34 -0.03
CA GLY A 79 4.67 -17.45 -1.18
C GLY A 79 5.69 -16.32 -1.16
N GLN A 80 5.95 -15.77 0.02
CA GLN A 80 7.00 -14.76 0.20
C GLN A 80 8.39 -15.33 -0.09
N ALA A 81 8.72 -16.51 0.43
CA ALA A 81 9.99 -17.18 0.16
C ALA A 81 10.16 -17.54 -1.32
N PHE A 82 9.09 -17.98 -2.00
CA PHE A 82 9.08 -18.24 -3.42
C PHE A 82 9.37 -16.97 -4.25
N ARG A 83 8.75 -15.84 -3.91
CA ARG A 83 9.03 -14.52 -4.52
C ARG A 83 10.49 -14.11 -4.32
N ASP A 84 11.00 -14.24 -3.11
CA ASP A 84 12.38 -13.85 -2.75
C ASP A 84 13.43 -14.68 -3.51
N ARG A 85 13.13 -15.95 -3.79
CA ARG A 85 14.00 -16.86 -4.55
C ARG A 85 13.94 -16.70 -6.08
N GLY A 86 13.36 -15.62 -6.59
CA GLY A 86 13.26 -15.41 -8.04
C GLY A 86 12.21 -16.27 -8.72
N TYR A 87 11.14 -16.61 -8.01
CA TYR A 87 10.06 -17.46 -8.48
C TYR A 87 10.52 -18.90 -8.83
N GLN A 88 11.41 -19.43 -7.99
CA GLN A 88 12.00 -20.77 -8.14
C GLN A 88 11.79 -21.60 -6.86
N LEU A 89 11.64 -22.90 -7.04
CA LEU A 89 11.49 -23.86 -5.93
C LEU A 89 12.78 -24.67 -5.67
N GLY A 90 13.78 -24.57 -6.53
CA GLY A 90 14.99 -25.40 -6.49
C GLY A 90 14.75 -26.82 -7.02
N ASN A 91 13.90 -26.98 -8.04
CA ASN A 91 13.61 -28.27 -8.64
C ASN A 91 13.65 -28.24 -10.19
N ASP A 92 13.35 -29.36 -10.83
CA ASP A 92 13.38 -29.54 -12.29
C ASP A 92 12.41 -28.64 -13.07
N ARG A 93 11.41 -28.06 -12.41
CA ARG A 93 10.45 -27.12 -13.01
C ARG A 93 10.94 -25.67 -13.02
N ASP A 94 12.13 -25.40 -12.50
CA ASP A 94 12.73 -24.05 -12.50
C ASP A 94 13.31 -23.61 -13.85
N SER A 95 13.04 -24.37 -14.90
CA SER A 95 13.46 -24.04 -16.27
C SER A 95 12.89 -22.69 -16.71
N PRO A 96 13.59 -21.96 -17.61
CA PRO A 96 13.09 -20.74 -18.23
C PRO A 96 11.70 -20.91 -18.85
N ILE A 97 10.92 -19.82 -18.92
CA ILE A 97 9.53 -19.87 -19.40
C ILE A 97 9.38 -20.42 -20.82
N TRP A 98 10.37 -20.26 -21.68
CA TRP A 98 10.35 -20.78 -23.07
C TRP A 98 10.74 -22.27 -23.19
N GLN A 99 11.24 -22.90 -22.14
CA GLN A 99 11.62 -24.31 -22.14
C GLN A 99 10.53 -25.24 -21.62
N ASN A 100 9.45 -24.68 -21.10
CA ASN A 100 8.33 -25.45 -20.56
C ASN A 100 7.00 -25.01 -21.17
N PRO A 101 6.74 -25.37 -22.44
CA PRO A 101 5.55 -24.90 -23.17
C PRO A 101 4.24 -25.50 -22.66
N SER A 102 4.26 -26.41 -21.69
CA SER A 102 3.06 -27.05 -21.16
C SER A 102 2.19 -26.15 -20.26
N TYR A 103 2.65 -24.93 -19.93
CA TYR A 103 1.88 -23.94 -19.20
C TYR A 103 1.83 -22.60 -19.94
N ILE A 104 0.76 -21.84 -19.76
CA ILE A 104 0.64 -20.49 -20.27
C ILE A 104 1.28 -19.56 -19.24
N PRO A 105 2.38 -18.84 -19.55
CA PRO A 105 3.09 -17.98 -18.60
C PRO A 105 2.41 -16.62 -18.40
N VAL A 106 1.16 -16.49 -18.79
CA VAL A 106 0.38 -15.26 -18.72
C VAL A 106 -0.87 -15.50 -17.87
N THR A 107 -1.20 -14.54 -17.03
CA THR A 107 -2.44 -14.49 -16.27
C THR A 107 -3.21 -13.25 -16.68
N PHE A 108 -4.50 -13.41 -16.89
CA PHE A 108 -5.43 -12.31 -17.09
C PHE A 108 -6.29 -12.16 -15.84
N ARG A 109 -6.44 -10.93 -15.36
CA ARG A 109 -7.32 -10.57 -14.25
C ARG A 109 -8.29 -9.50 -14.67
N MET A 110 -9.53 -9.56 -14.21
CA MET A 110 -10.50 -8.47 -14.31
C MET A 110 -11.41 -8.42 -13.08
N THR A 111 -11.86 -7.20 -12.74
CA THR A 111 -12.63 -6.93 -11.52
C THR A 111 -13.92 -6.13 -11.83
N PRO A 112 -14.93 -6.74 -12.48
CA PRO A 112 -16.21 -6.10 -12.67
C PRO A 112 -16.95 -5.96 -11.34
N ASN A 113 -17.48 -4.77 -11.06
CA ASN A 113 -18.13 -4.47 -9.78
C ASN A 113 -19.30 -3.51 -9.90
N LEU A 114 -20.15 -3.50 -8.88
CA LEU A 114 -21.09 -2.44 -8.55
C LEU A 114 -20.43 -1.52 -7.53
N HIS A 115 -20.40 -0.25 -7.84
CA HIS A 115 -19.79 0.75 -7.00
C HIS A 115 -20.78 1.86 -6.67
N ARG A 116 -20.83 2.27 -5.39
CA ARG A 116 -21.58 3.43 -4.92
C ARG A 116 -20.73 4.22 -3.95
N GLU A 117 -20.54 5.49 -4.26
CA GLU A 117 -19.85 6.43 -3.38
C GLU A 117 -20.73 7.63 -3.03
N SER A 118 -20.55 8.16 -1.83
CA SER A 118 -21.22 9.37 -1.38
C SER A 118 -20.25 10.22 -0.58
N ALA A 119 -20.13 11.50 -0.94
CA ALA A 119 -19.30 12.47 -0.24
C ALA A 119 -20.15 13.66 0.22
N THR A 120 -20.07 13.97 1.53
CA THR A 120 -20.78 15.10 2.12
C THR A 120 -20.01 16.41 1.93
N LYS A 121 -20.69 17.56 2.06
CA LYS A 121 -20.09 18.91 2.06
C LYS A 121 -19.22 19.20 0.83
N GLN A 122 -19.61 18.66 -0.31
CA GLN A 122 -18.95 18.96 -1.59
C GLN A 122 -19.38 20.34 -2.08
N ALA A 123 -18.41 21.13 -2.56
CA ALA A 123 -18.67 22.43 -3.15
C ALA A 123 -19.18 22.24 -4.59
N VAL A 124 -20.38 22.74 -4.84
CA VAL A 124 -21.01 22.74 -6.17
C VAL A 124 -21.58 24.09 -6.47
N ASP A 125 -21.78 24.41 -7.76
CA ASP A 125 -22.44 25.66 -8.17
C ASP A 125 -23.84 25.77 -7.56
N ALA A 126 -24.18 26.95 -7.05
CA ALA A 126 -25.53 27.23 -6.54
C ALA A 126 -26.59 27.08 -7.64
N VAL A 127 -26.27 27.53 -8.87
CA VAL A 127 -27.04 27.26 -10.08
C VAL A 127 -26.21 26.29 -10.92
N PRO A 128 -26.71 25.08 -11.25
CA PRO A 128 -25.94 24.07 -11.94
C PRO A 128 -25.35 24.56 -13.26
N GLY A 129 -24.03 24.51 -13.37
CA GLY A 129 -23.28 24.75 -14.60
C GLY A 129 -23.02 26.21 -14.96
N ASP A 130 -23.35 27.19 -14.11
CA ASP A 130 -23.10 28.60 -14.44
C ASP A 130 -21.69 29.09 -14.00
N GLY A 131 -21.03 28.39 -13.06
CA GLY A 131 -19.69 28.73 -12.58
C GLY A 131 -19.55 30.10 -11.90
N THR A 132 -20.62 30.89 -11.83
CA THR A 132 -20.62 32.28 -11.35
C THR A 132 -21.55 32.53 -10.18
N SER A 133 -22.52 31.65 -9.93
CA SER A 133 -23.54 31.78 -8.89
C SER A 133 -23.04 31.57 -7.45
N GLY A 134 -21.74 31.37 -7.26
CA GLY A 134 -21.16 30.98 -5.98
C GLY A 134 -21.32 29.49 -5.67
N LEU A 135 -20.68 29.05 -4.59
CA LEU A 135 -20.65 27.63 -4.21
C LEU A 135 -21.61 27.35 -3.05
N VAL A 136 -22.27 26.22 -3.10
CA VAL A 136 -23.10 25.67 -2.02
C VAL A 136 -22.65 24.29 -1.62
N SER A 137 -22.84 23.94 -0.35
CA SER A 137 -22.49 22.64 0.19
C SER A 137 -23.58 21.62 -0.12
N LYS A 138 -23.24 20.52 -0.78
CA LYS A 138 -24.14 19.39 -1.04
C LYS A 138 -23.49 18.05 -0.73
N THR A 139 -24.31 17.04 -0.52
CA THR A 139 -23.90 15.64 -0.57
C THR A 139 -24.00 15.17 -2.01
N ILE A 140 -22.89 14.68 -2.57
CA ILE A 140 -22.84 14.09 -3.91
C ILE A 140 -22.81 12.58 -3.74
N THR A 141 -23.66 11.90 -4.50
CA THR A 141 -23.68 10.42 -4.57
C THR A 141 -23.62 10.01 -6.01
N GLN A 142 -22.76 9.06 -6.30
CA GLN A 142 -22.64 8.40 -7.60
C GLN A 142 -22.67 6.89 -7.42
N SER A 143 -23.22 6.18 -8.39
CA SER A 143 -23.27 4.73 -8.37
C SER A 143 -23.40 4.18 -9.79
N GLY A 144 -22.86 3.00 -10.01
CA GLY A 144 -22.91 2.35 -11.31
C GLY A 144 -22.14 1.04 -11.31
N PHE A 145 -22.10 0.43 -12.47
CA PHE A 145 -21.18 -0.67 -12.73
C PHE A 145 -19.84 -0.12 -13.21
N ASP A 146 -18.77 -0.75 -12.78
CA ASP A 146 -17.41 -0.38 -13.10
C ASP A 146 -16.57 -1.62 -13.38
N LEU A 147 -15.44 -1.42 -14.08
CA LEU A 147 -14.41 -2.41 -14.28
C LEU A 147 -13.11 -1.85 -13.69
N SER A 148 -12.89 -2.10 -12.42
CA SER A 148 -11.81 -1.48 -11.63
C SER A 148 -10.40 -1.89 -12.04
N GLY A 149 -10.24 -2.76 -13.02
CA GLY A 149 -8.94 -3.13 -13.56
C GLY A 149 -9.02 -4.30 -14.52
N MET A 150 -8.12 -4.28 -15.49
CA MET A 150 -7.75 -5.42 -16.30
C MET A 150 -6.24 -5.52 -16.28
N ASP A 151 -5.73 -6.63 -15.76
CA ASP A 151 -4.31 -6.86 -15.66
C ASP A 151 -3.91 -8.02 -16.55
N LEU A 152 -2.83 -7.83 -17.29
CA LEU A 152 -2.17 -8.92 -17.99
C LEU A 152 -0.81 -9.14 -17.34
N TRP A 153 -0.68 -10.20 -16.61
CA TRP A 153 0.50 -10.46 -15.80
C TRP A 153 1.33 -11.60 -16.34
N THR A 154 2.63 -11.35 -16.53
CA THR A 154 3.60 -12.40 -16.79
C THR A 154 4.83 -12.23 -15.90
N ALA A 155 5.29 -13.33 -15.35
CA ALA A 155 6.45 -13.37 -14.48
C ALA A 155 7.12 -14.75 -14.52
N GLY A 156 8.37 -14.82 -14.16
CA GLY A 156 9.08 -16.09 -14.09
C GLY A 156 10.59 -15.96 -14.23
N THR A 157 11.20 -17.07 -14.62
CA THR A 157 12.64 -17.19 -14.84
C THR A 157 12.96 -17.01 -16.31
N LEU A 158 13.82 -16.04 -16.66
CA LEU A 158 14.35 -15.87 -18.01
C LEU A 158 15.51 -16.84 -18.26
N TYR A 159 16.44 -16.92 -17.34
CA TYR A 159 17.58 -17.83 -17.40
C TYR A 159 18.18 -18.02 -16.02
N LYS A 160 18.29 -19.26 -15.55
CA LYS A 160 18.87 -19.58 -14.22
C LYS A 160 18.39 -18.59 -13.13
N ASN A 161 19.31 -17.74 -12.67
CA ASN A 161 19.09 -16.74 -11.64
C ASN A 161 18.68 -15.37 -12.21
N ILE A 162 18.03 -15.32 -13.37
CA ILE A 162 17.46 -14.09 -13.93
C ILE A 162 15.96 -14.24 -13.99
N SER A 163 15.25 -13.50 -13.15
CA SER A 163 13.79 -13.45 -13.09
C SER A 163 13.25 -12.12 -13.60
N PHE A 164 11.98 -12.08 -13.93
CA PHE A 164 11.31 -10.89 -14.42
C PHE A 164 9.85 -10.84 -13.97
N VAL A 165 9.30 -9.64 -13.99
CA VAL A 165 7.86 -9.36 -13.91
C VAL A 165 7.54 -8.33 -14.98
N LEU A 166 6.41 -8.52 -15.66
CA LEU A 166 5.81 -7.56 -16.57
C LEU A 166 4.31 -7.54 -16.33
N LEU A 167 3.78 -6.40 -15.95
CA LEU A 167 2.39 -6.17 -15.59
C LEU A 167 1.85 -4.93 -16.30
N PRO A 168 1.41 -5.04 -17.56
CA PRO A 168 0.54 -4.05 -18.15
C PRO A 168 -0.86 -4.14 -17.52
N SER A 169 -1.35 -3.00 -17.04
CA SER A 169 -2.66 -2.84 -16.42
C SER A 169 -3.45 -1.77 -17.15
N SER A 170 -4.76 -1.93 -17.26
CA SER A 170 -5.64 -0.87 -17.70
C SER A 170 -6.30 -0.20 -16.49
N ASP A 171 -6.43 1.11 -16.56
CA ASP A 171 -7.29 1.85 -15.66
C ASP A 171 -8.77 1.76 -16.08
N ASN A 172 -9.65 2.37 -15.32
CA ASN A 172 -11.09 2.45 -15.60
C ASN A 172 -11.45 3.28 -16.85
N THR A 173 -10.49 3.99 -17.44
CA THR A 173 -10.66 4.70 -18.72
C THR A 173 -10.31 3.82 -19.92
N GLY A 174 -9.75 2.64 -19.68
CA GLY A 174 -9.24 1.72 -20.70
C GLY A 174 -7.84 2.07 -21.22
N ALA A 175 -7.17 3.06 -20.62
CA ALA A 175 -5.76 3.34 -20.93
C ALA A 175 -4.85 2.28 -20.31
N PHE A 176 -3.90 1.76 -21.09
CA PHE A 176 -2.92 0.79 -20.60
C PHE A 176 -1.63 1.48 -20.18
N HIS A 177 -1.12 1.08 -19.02
CA HIS A 177 0.18 1.50 -18.49
C HIS A 177 0.91 0.31 -17.90
N PHE A 178 2.22 0.42 -17.73
CA PHE A 178 2.98 -0.59 -17.01
C PHE A 178 2.92 -0.28 -15.51
N GLU A 179 2.18 -1.09 -14.78
CA GLU A 179 2.20 -1.02 -13.33
C GLU A 179 3.53 -1.53 -12.78
N ALA A 180 4.02 -2.67 -13.28
CA ALA A 180 5.35 -3.17 -12.99
C ALA A 180 6.04 -3.68 -14.25
N ALA A 181 7.33 -3.41 -14.37
CA ALA A 181 8.20 -3.93 -15.42
C ALA A 181 9.64 -3.95 -14.93
N PHE A 182 10.14 -5.12 -14.54
CA PHE A 182 11.51 -5.23 -14.03
C PHE A 182 12.15 -6.56 -14.36
N VAL A 183 13.48 -6.54 -14.31
CA VAL A 183 14.35 -7.73 -14.34
C VAL A 183 15.10 -7.79 -13.01
N ARG A 184 15.28 -8.98 -12.46
CA ARG A 184 16.03 -9.23 -11.25
C ARG A 184 17.08 -10.30 -11.48
N PHE A 185 18.30 -10.03 -11.03
CA PHE A 185 19.43 -10.95 -10.98
C PHE A 185 19.49 -11.53 -9.57
N ASP A 186 19.12 -12.80 -9.46
CA ASP A 186 18.98 -13.50 -8.19
C ASP A 186 20.28 -14.20 -7.82
N ASN A 187 20.58 -14.29 -6.52
CA ASN A 187 21.72 -15.04 -5.98
C ASN A 187 23.06 -14.68 -6.64
N LEU A 188 23.33 -13.39 -6.83
CA LEU A 188 24.60 -12.93 -7.38
C LEU A 188 25.77 -13.47 -6.53
N PHE A 189 26.83 -13.88 -7.19
CA PHE A 189 27.99 -14.53 -6.54
C PHE A 189 27.63 -15.79 -5.73
N SER A 190 26.55 -16.49 -6.12
CA SER A 190 25.99 -17.64 -5.38
C SER A 190 25.56 -17.29 -3.95
N ASN A 191 25.17 -16.05 -3.74
CA ASN A 191 24.82 -15.52 -2.44
C ASN A 191 23.39 -14.95 -2.43
N ARG A 192 22.48 -15.58 -1.69
CA ARG A 192 21.08 -15.15 -1.52
C ARG A 192 20.90 -13.79 -0.83
N TRP A 193 21.94 -13.29 -0.20
CA TRP A 193 21.98 -11.96 0.38
C TRP A 193 22.28 -10.86 -0.65
N VAL A 194 22.51 -11.22 -1.92
CA VAL A 194 22.84 -10.26 -2.97
C VAL A 194 21.96 -10.54 -4.19
N ASN A 195 20.86 -9.80 -4.30
CA ASN A 195 19.98 -9.82 -5.45
C ASN A 195 19.87 -8.38 -5.98
N PHE A 196 19.86 -8.21 -7.29
CA PHE A 196 19.80 -6.90 -7.92
C PHE A 196 18.61 -6.82 -8.87
N LYS A 197 17.71 -5.86 -8.63
CA LYS A 197 16.51 -5.62 -9.41
C LYS A 197 16.58 -4.25 -10.05
N VAL A 198 16.13 -4.13 -11.30
CA VAL A 198 16.08 -2.85 -12.04
C VAL A 198 14.80 -2.77 -12.88
N GLY A 199 14.18 -1.60 -12.89
CA GLY A 199 12.96 -1.31 -13.64
C GLY A 199 11.92 -0.55 -12.82
N LYS A 200 10.64 -0.72 -13.14
CA LYS A 200 9.50 -0.23 -12.36
C LYS A 200 9.00 -1.36 -11.47
N PHE A 201 8.99 -1.15 -10.17
CA PHE A 201 8.64 -2.19 -9.20
C PHE A 201 8.01 -1.60 -7.94
N GLU A 202 7.24 -2.45 -7.27
CA GLU A 202 6.71 -2.19 -5.94
C GLU A 202 7.84 -2.08 -4.91
N LEU A 203 7.75 -1.09 -4.02
CA LEU A 203 8.61 -1.01 -2.84
C LEU A 203 8.39 -2.24 -1.95
N ASP A 204 9.46 -2.79 -1.38
CA ASP A 204 9.37 -3.99 -0.54
C ASP A 204 8.86 -3.66 0.88
N ASN A 205 7.70 -3.01 0.94
CA ASN A 205 6.96 -2.78 2.18
C ASN A 205 6.44 -4.10 2.74
N LEU A 206 6.41 -4.24 4.06
CA LEU A 206 5.85 -5.43 4.70
C LEU A 206 4.36 -5.56 4.38
N ILE A 207 3.61 -4.47 4.51
CA ILE A 207 2.20 -4.40 4.12
C ILE A 207 2.11 -3.71 2.75
N SER A 208 1.62 -4.44 1.77
CA SER A 208 1.65 -4.08 0.36
C SER A 208 0.26 -3.69 -0.14
N GLU A 209 0.13 -2.53 -0.76
CA GLU A 209 -1.10 -2.14 -1.46
C GLU A 209 -1.38 -2.94 -2.74
N LYS A 210 -0.40 -3.69 -3.24
CA LYS A 210 -0.59 -4.54 -4.42
C LYS A 210 -1.10 -5.93 -4.06
N ARG A 211 -1.19 -6.25 -2.76
CA ARG A 211 -1.61 -7.56 -2.23
C ARG A 211 -2.62 -7.46 -1.09
N PHE A 212 -3.38 -6.39 -1.05
CA PHE A 212 -4.42 -6.17 -0.05
C PHE A 212 -5.79 -6.78 -0.46
N LEU A 213 -6.68 -6.93 0.50
CA LEU A 213 -7.97 -7.60 0.30
C LEU A 213 -9.11 -6.64 -0.02
N PHE A 214 -8.95 -5.33 0.20
CA PHE A 214 -9.92 -4.31 -0.18
C PHE A 214 -9.61 -3.77 -1.58
N LEU A 215 -10.63 -3.51 -2.38
CA LEU A 215 -10.50 -3.08 -3.79
C LEU A 215 -11.15 -1.73 -4.09
N SER A 216 -11.98 -1.20 -3.20
CA SER A 216 -12.65 0.09 -3.42
C SER A 216 -11.65 1.25 -3.37
N GLY A 217 -11.80 2.24 -4.26
CA GLY A 217 -10.92 3.40 -4.31
C GLY A 217 -10.91 4.22 -3.01
N ASN A 218 -12.04 4.25 -2.27
CA ASN A 218 -12.13 4.99 -1.01
C ASN A 218 -11.70 4.19 0.22
N GLY A 219 -11.89 2.88 0.24
CA GLY A 219 -11.58 2.00 1.37
C GLY A 219 -10.47 1.00 1.10
N GLY A 220 -10.01 0.86 -0.15
CA GLY A 220 -8.95 -0.03 -0.56
C GLY A 220 -7.57 0.51 -0.22
N ALA A 221 -7.22 1.67 -0.76
CA ALA A 221 -5.92 2.30 -0.50
C ALA A 221 -5.75 2.67 0.98
N TYR A 222 -4.51 2.61 1.45
CA TYR A 222 -4.17 3.07 2.80
C TYR A 222 -4.06 4.59 2.81
N GLN A 223 -4.90 5.26 3.60
CA GLN A 223 -4.95 6.73 3.66
C GLN A 223 -3.59 7.34 4.05
N GLY A 224 -2.84 6.67 4.93
CA GLY A 224 -1.51 7.12 5.32
C GLY A 224 -0.47 7.02 4.22
N TYR A 225 -0.61 6.08 3.28
CA TYR A 225 0.33 5.91 2.18
C TYR A 225 0.23 7.04 1.15
N HIS A 226 -0.97 7.60 0.97
CA HIS A 226 -1.28 8.63 -0.03
C HIS A 226 -1.71 9.97 0.60
N PHE A 227 -1.41 10.17 1.88
CA PHE A 227 -1.83 11.40 2.56
C PHE A 227 -1.10 12.62 2.01
N LEU A 228 -1.88 13.62 1.62
CA LEU A 228 -1.40 14.91 1.13
C LEU A 228 -1.91 16.02 2.09
N PRO A 229 -1.01 16.71 2.83
CA PRO A 229 -1.38 17.85 3.65
C PRO A 229 -2.01 18.99 2.84
N ALA A 230 -2.81 19.82 3.49
CA ALA A 230 -3.43 20.97 2.82
C ALA A 230 -2.37 21.95 2.28
N GLY A 231 -2.40 22.19 0.96
CA GLY A 231 -1.46 23.05 0.24
C GLY A 231 -0.18 22.37 -0.24
N ASP A 232 0.05 21.11 0.13
CA ASP A 232 1.20 20.35 -0.31
C ASP A 232 1.07 19.94 -1.78
N VAL A 233 2.19 19.91 -2.49
CA VAL A 233 2.29 19.50 -3.90
C VAL A 233 3.06 18.20 -4.08
N ASN A 234 3.47 17.55 -2.99
CA ASN A 234 4.18 16.28 -3.02
C ASN A 234 3.19 15.11 -3.01
N ASP A 235 2.74 14.71 -4.17
CA ASP A 235 1.78 13.62 -4.42
C ASP A 235 2.36 12.20 -4.25
N PHE A 236 3.52 12.07 -3.60
CA PHE A 236 4.16 10.77 -3.36
C PHE A 236 3.27 9.79 -2.61
N GLY A 237 3.07 8.63 -3.21
CA GLY A 237 2.40 7.47 -2.62
C GLY A 237 3.37 6.36 -2.22
N LEU A 238 3.39 5.98 -0.94
CA LEU A 238 4.24 4.87 -0.46
C LEU A 238 3.83 3.51 -1.04
N GLY A 239 2.58 3.37 -1.48
CA GLY A 239 2.03 2.19 -2.16
C GLY A 239 2.33 2.14 -3.67
N ASP A 240 2.81 3.22 -4.25
CA ASP A 240 3.04 3.31 -5.68
C ASP A 240 4.31 2.60 -6.12
N ASN A 241 4.26 2.03 -7.33
CA ASN A 241 5.43 1.40 -7.93
C ASN A 241 6.43 2.47 -8.38
N GLN A 242 7.68 2.32 -7.97
CA GLN A 242 8.75 3.26 -8.25
C GLN A 242 9.70 2.75 -9.33
N ILE A 243 10.40 3.66 -10.01
CA ILE A 243 11.40 3.32 -11.04
C ILE A 243 12.80 3.48 -10.45
N GLY A 244 13.63 2.44 -10.60
CA GLY A 244 14.99 2.49 -10.11
C GLY A 244 15.71 1.17 -10.08
N ALA A 245 16.64 1.06 -9.15
CA ALA A 245 17.41 -0.16 -8.88
C ALA A 245 17.36 -0.49 -7.38
N GLU A 246 17.28 -1.77 -7.06
CA GLU A 246 17.24 -2.28 -5.69
C GLU A 246 18.28 -3.39 -5.50
N LEU A 247 19.04 -3.26 -4.44
CA LEU A 247 19.84 -4.34 -3.87
C LEU A 247 19.05 -4.94 -2.71
N SER A 248 18.81 -6.26 -2.73
CA SER A 248 18.07 -6.94 -1.68
C SER A 248 18.70 -8.26 -1.29
N GLY A 249 18.35 -8.75 -0.12
CA GLY A 249 18.82 -10.02 0.39
C GLY A 249 17.88 -10.66 1.39
N HIS A 250 18.00 -11.97 1.53
CA HIS A 250 17.16 -12.73 2.45
C HIS A 250 17.88 -13.96 3.01
N SER A 251 17.45 -14.40 4.19
CA SER A 251 17.83 -15.69 4.76
C SER A 251 17.23 -16.86 3.95
N GLU A 252 17.70 -18.09 4.19
CA GLU A 252 17.23 -19.27 3.45
C GLU A 252 15.71 -19.48 3.52
N ASN A 253 15.12 -19.24 4.67
CA ASN A 253 13.69 -19.32 4.93
C ASN A 253 12.95 -17.99 4.67
N SER A 254 13.64 -16.95 4.18
CA SER A 254 13.10 -15.58 4.02
C SER A 254 12.60 -14.95 5.33
N TYR A 255 13.06 -15.41 6.48
CA TYR A 255 12.68 -14.81 7.76
C TYR A 255 13.34 -13.45 7.94
N THR A 256 14.64 -13.32 7.65
CA THR A 256 15.31 -12.01 7.62
C THR A 256 15.41 -11.53 6.17
N ARG A 257 14.99 -10.31 5.92
CA ARG A 257 14.99 -9.67 4.59
C ARG A 257 15.42 -8.22 4.73
N TYR A 258 16.16 -7.74 3.74
CA TYR A 258 16.45 -6.31 3.59
C TYR A 258 16.33 -5.88 2.13
N GLY A 259 16.09 -4.60 1.92
CA GLY A 259 16.11 -3.94 0.62
C GLY A 259 16.72 -2.54 0.74
N ILE A 260 17.50 -2.17 -0.25
CA ILE A 260 18.09 -0.84 -0.42
C ILE A 260 17.83 -0.45 -1.86
N ALA A 261 16.95 0.52 -2.10
CA ALA A 261 16.62 0.99 -3.43
C ALA A 261 17.10 2.43 -3.65
N LEU A 262 17.62 2.67 -4.86
CA LEU A 262 17.86 3.99 -5.41
C LEU A 262 16.85 4.21 -6.53
N LEU A 263 16.03 5.25 -6.38
CA LEU A 263 14.84 5.46 -7.19
C LEU A 263 14.91 6.81 -7.90
N SER A 264 14.24 6.92 -9.04
CA SER A 264 13.97 8.21 -9.67
C SER A 264 12.96 8.98 -8.82
N SER A 265 13.13 10.31 -8.69
CA SER A 265 12.16 11.17 -7.99
C SER A 265 10.98 11.56 -8.89
N THR A 266 10.41 10.59 -9.62
CA THR A 266 9.29 10.76 -10.57
C THR A 266 7.99 10.16 -10.09
N ASP A 267 7.99 9.57 -8.90
CA ASP A 267 6.86 8.85 -8.33
C ASP A 267 6.30 7.74 -9.25
N GLY A 268 7.23 7.00 -9.86
CA GLY A 268 6.90 5.91 -10.77
C GLY A 268 6.51 6.34 -12.20
N GLU A 269 6.47 7.63 -12.49
CA GLU A 269 6.24 8.13 -13.84
C GLU A 269 7.43 7.82 -14.76
N VAL A 270 7.13 7.35 -15.98
CA VAL A 270 8.13 6.95 -17.00
C VAL A 270 8.62 8.18 -17.76
N ASN A 271 9.03 9.21 -17.04
CA ASN A 271 9.58 10.43 -17.60
C ASN A 271 10.95 10.73 -16.99
N LEU A 272 11.85 11.27 -17.78
CA LEU A 272 13.07 11.84 -17.21
C LEU A 272 12.69 13.07 -16.38
N PRO A 273 13.03 13.09 -15.07
CA PRO A 273 12.76 14.25 -14.25
C PRO A 273 13.54 15.45 -14.78
N THR A 274 12.90 16.60 -14.78
CA THR A 274 13.52 17.85 -15.19
C THR A 274 14.58 18.31 -14.21
N ASN A 275 14.52 17.81 -12.98
CA ASN A 275 15.52 18.04 -11.95
C ASN A 275 16.02 16.68 -11.46
N GLN A 276 17.29 16.41 -11.66
CA GLN A 276 17.91 15.13 -11.37
C GLN A 276 18.00 14.90 -9.86
N GLY A 277 16.95 14.33 -9.30
CA GLY A 277 16.90 13.86 -7.93
C GLY A 277 16.87 12.34 -7.91
N TYR A 278 17.38 11.81 -6.81
CA TYR A 278 17.24 10.40 -6.48
C TYR A 278 16.59 10.27 -5.10
N ASP A 279 15.67 9.34 -5.00
CA ASP A 279 15.08 8.93 -3.75
C ASP A 279 15.76 7.66 -3.27
N ALA A 280 15.79 7.43 -1.97
CA ALA A 280 16.30 6.22 -1.36
C ALA A 280 15.22 5.54 -0.53
N PHE A 281 15.07 4.23 -0.70
CA PHE A 281 14.19 3.41 0.13
C PHE A 281 15.00 2.32 0.82
N LEU A 282 14.81 2.19 2.11
CA LEU A 282 15.46 1.21 2.97
C LEU A 282 14.38 0.39 3.67
N THR A 283 14.51 -0.92 3.67
CA THR A 283 13.62 -1.81 4.41
C THR A 283 14.39 -2.94 5.08
N LEU A 284 13.93 -3.33 6.24
CA LEU A 284 14.41 -4.49 6.99
C LEU A 284 13.22 -5.16 7.66
N SER A 285 13.12 -6.48 7.53
CA SER A 285 12.12 -7.25 8.27
C SER A 285 12.71 -8.55 8.81
N HIS A 286 12.16 -8.99 9.93
CA HIS A 286 12.51 -10.25 10.56
C HIS A 286 11.25 -10.98 10.99
N ALA A 287 11.21 -12.29 10.73
CA ALA A 287 10.13 -13.16 11.14
C ALA A 287 10.64 -14.21 12.14
N VAL A 288 9.73 -14.63 13.00
CA VAL A 288 9.98 -15.67 14.00
C VAL A 288 8.87 -16.70 13.89
N ASP A 289 9.23 -17.97 13.88
CA ASP A 289 8.26 -19.05 14.00
C ASP A 289 7.87 -19.21 15.49
N VAL A 290 6.60 -18.94 15.80
CA VAL A 290 6.06 -19.03 17.16
C VAL A 290 5.23 -20.33 17.32
N GLY A 291 5.52 -21.32 16.53
CA GLY A 291 4.92 -22.64 16.62
C GLY A 291 3.44 -22.63 16.24
N SER A 292 2.55 -22.84 17.24
CA SER A 292 1.10 -22.93 16.98
C SER A 292 0.45 -21.60 16.56
N LEU A 293 1.10 -20.47 16.73
CA LEU A 293 0.60 -19.16 16.28
C LEU A 293 0.94 -18.89 14.83
N GLY A 294 2.07 -19.42 14.33
CA GLY A 294 2.52 -19.20 12.95
C GLY A 294 3.85 -18.46 12.87
N VAL A 295 4.08 -17.82 11.73
CA VAL A 295 5.28 -17.04 11.45
C VAL A 295 4.96 -15.56 11.60
N GLU A 296 5.38 -15.01 12.73
CA GLU A 296 5.18 -13.60 13.09
C GLU A 296 6.29 -12.73 12.48
N ARG A 297 5.94 -11.62 11.86
CA ARG A 297 6.92 -10.74 11.20
C ARG A 297 6.81 -9.31 11.68
N LEU A 298 7.96 -8.68 11.90
CA LEU A 298 8.10 -7.25 12.16
C LEU A 298 9.03 -6.64 11.12
N GLY A 299 8.69 -5.46 10.62
CA GLY A 299 9.49 -4.72 9.65
C GLY A 299 9.57 -3.24 9.97
N ALA A 300 10.66 -2.63 9.49
CA ALA A 300 10.90 -1.20 9.52
C ALA A 300 11.30 -0.72 8.13
N TYR A 301 10.94 0.51 7.81
CA TYR A 301 11.34 1.13 6.55
C TYR A 301 11.62 2.62 6.71
N ALA A 302 12.39 3.15 5.76
CA ALA A 302 12.61 4.59 5.59
C ALA A 302 12.62 4.92 4.10
N TYR A 303 11.76 5.84 3.69
CA TYR A 303 11.81 6.49 2.39
C TYR A 303 12.32 7.91 2.57
N LEU A 304 13.38 8.25 1.84
CA LEU A 304 14.05 9.56 1.84
C LEU A 304 13.98 10.10 0.42
N GLY A 305 13.09 11.03 0.19
CA GLY A 305 12.78 11.53 -1.13
C GLY A 305 13.16 12.99 -1.34
N ARG A 306 13.12 13.39 -2.59
CA ARG A 306 13.28 14.77 -3.04
C ARG A 306 12.32 15.05 -4.18
N ARG A 307 11.72 16.25 -4.18
CA ARG A 307 10.85 16.70 -5.26
C ARG A 307 11.37 17.99 -5.87
N PRO A 308 11.31 18.14 -7.20
CA PRO A 308 11.66 19.39 -7.86
C PRO A 308 10.65 20.48 -7.51
N THR A 309 11.16 21.71 -7.36
CA THR A 309 10.34 22.89 -7.13
C THR A 309 10.45 23.90 -8.28
N TYR A 310 10.86 23.45 -9.44
CA TYR A 310 10.84 24.23 -10.66
C TYR A 310 10.23 23.42 -11.82
N PHE A 311 9.80 24.13 -12.84
CA PHE A 311 9.19 23.53 -14.02
C PHE A 311 10.04 23.78 -15.26
N GLN A 312 9.95 22.88 -16.23
CA GLN A 312 10.57 23.01 -17.55
C GLN A 312 9.55 22.73 -18.65
N THR A 313 9.71 23.41 -19.78
CA THR A 313 8.90 23.12 -20.98
C THR A 313 9.42 21.89 -21.72
N SER A 314 10.72 21.62 -21.58
CA SER A 314 11.42 20.46 -22.13
C SER A 314 12.72 20.24 -21.38
N VAL A 315 13.34 19.07 -21.55
CA VAL A 315 14.63 18.77 -20.90
C VAL A 315 15.67 19.84 -21.21
N GLY A 316 16.26 20.40 -20.17
CA GLY A 316 17.29 21.42 -20.29
C GLY A 316 16.79 22.84 -20.55
N THR A 317 15.47 23.07 -20.64
CA THR A 317 14.90 24.41 -20.89
C THR A 317 14.08 24.87 -19.69
N PRO A 318 14.68 25.63 -18.74
CA PRO A 318 13.97 26.16 -17.57
C PRO A 318 12.87 27.14 -17.98
N ILE A 319 11.74 27.10 -17.25
CA ILE A 319 10.69 28.12 -17.36
C ILE A 319 11.14 29.35 -16.57
N PRO A 320 11.25 30.53 -17.20
CA PRO A 320 11.64 31.74 -16.48
C PRO A 320 10.70 32.06 -15.32
N GLY A 321 11.27 32.50 -14.21
CA GLY A 321 10.50 32.88 -13.01
C GLY A 321 10.09 31.71 -12.11
N THR A 322 10.42 30.46 -12.47
CA THR A 322 10.21 29.31 -11.58
C THR A 322 11.43 29.06 -10.69
N GLY A 323 11.20 28.34 -9.58
CA GLY A 323 12.25 27.97 -8.65
C GLY A 323 13.20 26.90 -9.18
N THR A 324 14.33 26.76 -8.53
CA THR A 324 15.33 25.74 -8.83
C THR A 324 15.67 24.93 -7.57
N GLY A 325 16.04 23.67 -7.77
CA GLY A 325 16.45 22.77 -6.70
C GLY A 325 15.40 21.74 -6.30
N ASN A 326 15.84 20.77 -5.52
CA ASN A 326 15.02 19.70 -4.97
C ASN A 326 14.80 19.96 -3.48
N LYS A 327 13.60 19.72 -3.00
CA LYS A 327 13.23 19.84 -1.60
C LYS A 327 13.01 18.47 -0.99
N PRO A 328 13.53 18.22 0.22
CA PRO A 328 13.47 16.91 0.84
C PRO A 328 12.09 16.58 1.42
N PHE A 329 11.80 15.29 1.48
CA PHE A 329 10.70 14.74 2.25
C PHE A 329 11.09 13.36 2.77
N TYR A 330 10.38 12.87 3.78
CA TYR A 330 10.59 11.50 4.25
C TYR A 330 9.32 10.83 4.78
N ARG A 331 9.34 9.47 4.75
CA ARG A 331 8.35 8.59 5.36
C ARG A 331 9.10 7.49 6.11
N ILE A 332 8.91 7.37 7.41
CA ILE A 332 9.61 6.38 8.25
C ILE A 332 8.55 5.64 9.07
N GLY A 333 8.62 4.32 9.09
CA GLY A 333 7.61 3.56 9.80
C GLY A 333 7.99 2.14 10.18
N LEU A 334 7.06 1.54 10.90
CA LEU A 334 7.09 0.15 11.35
C LEU A 334 5.80 -0.54 10.89
N ALA A 335 5.92 -1.81 10.56
CA ALA A 335 4.80 -2.66 10.19
C ALA A 335 4.95 -4.05 10.82
N GLY A 336 3.84 -4.68 11.16
CA GLY A 336 3.81 -6.04 11.66
C GLY A 336 2.84 -6.91 10.85
N ASP A 337 3.07 -8.21 10.88
CA ASP A 337 2.20 -9.25 10.34
C ASP A 337 2.18 -10.38 11.37
N PHE A 338 1.06 -10.49 12.07
CA PHE A 338 0.91 -11.34 13.25
C PHE A 338 -0.28 -12.27 13.13
N PHE A 339 -0.05 -13.56 13.38
CA PHE A 339 -1.06 -14.60 13.32
C PHE A 339 -1.48 -15.08 14.70
N PHE A 340 -2.79 -15.20 14.92
CA PHE A 340 -3.40 -15.70 16.16
C PHE A 340 -4.46 -16.77 15.80
N GLY A 341 -3.99 -17.96 15.43
CA GLY A 341 -4.85 -19.01 14.89
C GLY A 341 -5.40 -18.64 13.52
N ASP A 342 -6.73 -18.45 13.44
CA ASP A 342 -7.42 -18.06 12.21
C ASP A 342 -7.50 -16.53 12.01
N PHE A 343 -6.88 -15.75 12.90
CA PHE A 343 -6.75 -14.30 12.79
C PHE A 343 -5.37 -13.91 12.35
N GLU A 344 -5.30 -12.94 11.45
CA GLU A 344 -4.12 -12.19 11.09
C GLU A 344 -4.33 -10.72 11.45
N LEU A 345 -3.31 -10.09 11.97
CA LEU A 345 -3.32 -8.69 12.38
C LEU A 345 -2.14 -7.95 11.76
N LEU A 346 -2.43 -6.91 11.02
CA LEU A 346 -1.47 -6.08 10.30
C LEU A 346 -1.43 -4.66 10.90
N PRO A 347 -0.67 -4.42 11.99
CA PRO A 347 -0.47 -3.08 12.51
C PRO A 347 0.59 -2.33 11.70
N PHE A 348 0.35 -1.04 11.51
CA PHE A 348 1.23 -0.13 10.80
C PHE A 348 1.28 1.23 11.51
N VAL A 349 2.47 1.83 11.56
CA VAL A 349 2.67 3.22 12.03
C VAL A 349 3.72 3.91 11.18
N MET A 350 3.49 5.18 10.88
CA MET A 350 4.37 6.01 10.07
C MET A 350 4.48 7.43 10.64
N HIS A 351 5.68 7.98 10.58
CA HIS A 351 5.93 9.42 10.71
C HIS A 351 6.42 9.97 9.37
N ALA A 352 5.92 11.14 9.00
CA ALA A 352 6.16 11.76 7.71
C ALA A 352 6.45 13.24 7.86
N SER A 353 7.25 13.78 6.94
CA SER A 353 7.51 15.22 6.83
C SER A 353 7.80 15.62 5.41
N ASP A 354 7.27 16.77 5.00
CA ASP A 354 7.55 17.43 3.74
C ASP A 354 8.11 18.84 4.00
N ASP A 355 9.17 19.21 3.25
CA ASP A 355 9.80 20.52 3.34
C ASP A 355 8.79 21.66 3.12
N ALA A 356 9.00 22.78 3.77
CA ALA A 356 8.10 23.95 3.71
C ALA A 356 7.75 24.40 2.28
N TYR A 357 8.69 24.28 1.34
CA TYR A 357 8.43 24.64 -0.06
C TYR A 357 7.46 23.67 -0.75
N LEU A 358 7.56 22.37 -0.47
CA LEU A 358 6.63 21.38 -0.97
C LEU A 358 5.27 21.57 -0.31
N ALA A 359 5.27 21.65 0.99
CA ALA A 359 4.07 21.71 1.82
C ALA A 359 3.24 23.01 1.65
N THR A 360 3.81 24.05 1.03
CA THR A 360 3.10 25.28 0.67
C THR A 360 2.94 25.49 -0.84
N GLY A 361 3.45 24.56 -1.65
CA GLY A 361 3.47 24.72 -3.11
C GLY A 361 4.31 25.90 -3.60
N THR A 362 5.25 26.40 -2.78
CA THR A 362 6.05 27.58 -3.09
C THR A 362 7.26 27.20 -3.93
N ALA A 363 7.46 27.87 -5.06
CA ALA A 363 8.65 27.66 -5.89
C ALA A 363 9.93 28.08 -5.14
N ALA A 364 11.04 27.35 -5.34
CA ALA A 364 12.27 27.52 -4.56
C ALA A 364 12.96 28.89 -4.69
N ASN A 365 12.66 29.66 -5.75
CA ASN A 365 13.16 31.02 -5.95
C ASN A 365 12.25 32.11 -5.36
N VAL A 366 11.15 31.73 -4.75
CA VAL A 366 10.18 32.62 -4.10
C VAL A 366 10.34 32.51 -2.60
N ALA A 367 10.22 33.63 -1.89
CA ALA A 367 10.24 33.60 -0.44
C ALA A 367 9.03 32.80 0.10
N LEU A 368 9.27 31.96 1.09
CA LEU A 368 8.21 31.27 1.78
C LEU A 368 7.20 32.25 2.43
N PRO A 369 5.92 31.91 2.50
CA PRO A 369 4.96 32.67 3.29
C PRO A 369 5.45 32.88 4.72
N PRO A 370 5.13 34.03 5.35
CA PRO A 370 5.58 34.33 6.72
C PRO A 370 5.15 33.21 7.70
N GLY A 371 6.14 32.65 8.41
CA GLY A 371 5.91 31.59 9.38
C GLY A 371 5.74 30.20 8.79
N ALA A 372 5.86 30.02 7.48
CA ALA A 372 5.82 28.69 6.83
C ALA A 372 6.90 27.77 7.38
N ARG A 373 6.58 26.51 7.49
CA ARG A 373 7.43 25.45 8.04
C ARG A 373 7.10 24.10 7.40
N ASP A 374 7.92 23.07 7.67
CA ASP A 374 7.66 21.74 7.18
C ASP A 374 6.27 21.25 7.62
N ALA A 375 5.55 20.58 6.75
CA ALA A 375 4.40 19.79 7.19
C ALA A 375 4.89 18.51 7.86
N ARG A 376 4.23 18.09 8.95
CA ARG A 376 4.56 16.84 9.64
C ARG A 376 3.28 16.16 10.11
N TRP A 377 3.24 14.83 9.96
CA TRP A 377 2.11 14.04 10.41
C TRP A 377 2.51 12.64 10.85
N ASN A 378 1.59 12.00 11.55
CA ASN A 378 1.68 10.60 11.89
C ASN A 378 0.48 9.88 11.28
N SER A 379 0.69 8.71 10.74
CA SER A 379 -0.39 7.82 10.34
C SER A 379 -0.23 6.44 10.95
N GLY A 380 -1.32 5.71 11.02
CA GLY A 380 -1.29 4.34 11.44
C GLY A 380 -2.61 3.66 11.15
N PHE A 381 -2.54 2.36 10.97
CA PHE A 381 -3.72 1.52 10.85
C PHE A 381 -3.52 0.18 11.56
N VAL A 382 -4.65 -0.47 11.78
CA VAL A 382 -4.71 -1.87 12.12
C VAL A 382 -5.71 -2.51 11.18
N GLU A 383 -5.24 -3.43 10.36
CA GLU A 383 -6.06 -4.30 9.53
C GLU A 383 -6.09 -5.68 10.14
N ALA A 384 -7.25 -6.33 10.14
CA ALA A 384 -7.46 -7.65 10.69
C ALA A 384 -8.19 -8.52 9.67
N HIS A 385 -7.71 -9.76 9.51
CA HIS A 385 -8.32 -10.78 8.69
C HIS A 385 -8.77 -11.95 9.55
N TYR A 386 -9.96 -12.47 9.29
CA TYR A 386 -10.46 -13.70 9.92
C TYR A 386 -10.76 -14.73 8.85
N TYR A 387 -9.95 -15.77 8.83
CA TYR A 387 -10.04 -16.87 7.87
C TYR A 387 -10.97 -17.96 8.39
N VAL A 388 -12.25 -17.93 7.99
CA VAL A 388 -13.20 -19.01 8.35
C VAL A 388 -12.74 -20.34 7.75
N ASN A 389 -12.23 -20.28 6.54
CA ASN A 389 -11.59 -21.36 5.80
C ASN A 389 -10.81 -20.72 4.61
N PRO A 390 -10.04 -21.50 3.82
CA PRO A 390 -9.29 -20.95 2.68
C PRO A 390 -10.13 -20.26 1.59
N GLN A 391 -11.46 -20.43 1.63
CA GLN A 391 -12.37 -19.86 0.64
C GLN A 391 -13.18 -18.67 1.17
N LEU A 392 -13.14 -18.38 2.46
CA LEU A 392 -13.94 -17.32 3.06
C LEU A 392 -13.14 -16.55 4.09
N VAL A 393 -12.95 -15.26 3.83
CA VAL A 393 -12.26 -14.32 4.73
C VAL A 393 -13.14 -13.11 5.00
N PHE A 394 -13.13 -12.68 6.26
CA PHE A 394 -13.64 -11.38 6.68
C PHE A 394 -12.47 -10.45 6.95
N THR A 395 -12.60 -9.20 6.51
CA THR A 395 -11.57 -8.17 6.68
C THR A 395 -12.15 -6.96 7.40
N GLY A 396 -11.33 -6.33 8.21
CA GLY A 396 -11.68 -5.08 8.87
C GLY A 396 -10.46 -4.20 9.06
N ARG A 397 -10.58 -2.87 8.80
CA ARG A 397 -9.48 -1.93 8.98
C ARG A 397 -9.98 -0.65 9.66
N TRP A 398 -9.21 -0.22 10.65
CA TRP A 398 -9.27 1.12 11.18
C TRP A 398 -7.97 1.83 10.88
N GLU A 399 -8.07 3.06 10.40
CA GLU A 399 -6.92 3.86 10.00
C GLU A 399 -7.07 5.30 10.50
N THR A 400 -5.95 5.94 10.77
CA THR A 400 -5.91 7.32 11.22
C THR A 400 -4.70 8.07 10.67
N VAL A 401 -4.92 9.34 10.27
CA VAL A 401 -3.86 10.28 9.96
C VAL A 401 -4.03 11.52 10.84
N ARG A 402 -2.95 11.98 11.44
CA ARG A 402 -2.94 13.12 12.36
C ARG A 402 -1.80 14.08 12.04
N MET A 403 -2.16 15.28 11.64
CA MET A 403 -1.20 16.38 11.53
C MET A 403 -0.59 16.67 12.90
N SER A 404 0.73 16.71 12.97
CA SER A 404 1.48 17.20 14.13
C SER A 404 2.00 18.63 13.92
N GLN A 405 2.14 19.03 12.64
CA GLN A 405 2.53 20.39 12.27
C GLN A 405 1.95 20.73 10.88
N GLN A 406 1.18 21.82 10.80
CA GLN A 406 0.75 22.40 9.52
C GLN A 406 1.88 23.23 8.90
N ALA A 407 1.94 23.26 7.57
CA ALA A 407 2.90 24.09 6.85
C ALA A 407 2.61 25.60 7.05
N ASP A 408 1.35 25.97 6.99
CA ASP A 408 0.86 27.30 7.33
C ASP A 408 0.43 27.32 8.81
N PRO A 409 1.09 28.10 9.67
CA PRO A 409 0.78 28.18 11.09
C PRO A 409 -0.59 28.80 11.40
N THR A 410 -1.25 29.44 10.42
CA THR A 410 -2.58 30.04 10.58
C THR A 410 -3.71 29.01 10.44
N LEU A 411 -3.42 27.83 9.87
CA LEU A 411 -4.39 26.77 9.71
C LEU A 411 -4.65 26.04 11.05
N PRO A 412 -5.87 25.54 11.27
CA PRO A 412 -6.16 24.69 12.41
C PRO A 412 -5.24 23.46 12.46
N SER A 413 -4.75 23.13 13.64
CA SER A 413 -3.78 22.04 13.82
C SER A 413 -4.32 20.67 13.40
N ASP A 414 -5.64 20.51 13.33
CA ASP A 414 -6.34 19.26 12.98
C ASP A 414 -6.88 19.25 11.56
N LEU A 415 -6.64 20.30 10.76
CA LEU A 415 -7.06 20.36 9.36
C LEU A 415 -6.38 19.22 8.57
N GLY A 416 -7.17 18.50 7.78
CA GLY A 416 -6.70 17.35 7.02
C GLY A 416 -6.62 16.03 7.80
N ASN A 417 -6.84 16.03 9.13
CA ASN A 417 -6.87 14.78 9.89
C ASN A 417 -7.92 13.81 9.35
N ILE A 418 -7.53 12.52 9.26
CA ILE A 418 -8.37 11.45 8.73
C ILE A 418 -8.64 10.41 9.82
N ASP A 419 -9.87 9.89 9.84
CA ASP A 419 -10.25 8.61 10.44
C ASP A 419 -10.98 7.80 9.38
N ALA A 420 -10.52 6.58 9.12
CA ALA A 420 -11.11 5.70 8.14
C ALA A 420 -11.46 4.34 8.75
N TYR A 421 -12.56 3.78 8.28
CA TYR A 421 -13.09 2.48 8.69
C TYR A 421 -13.47 1.72 7.43
N SER A 422 -13.00 0.48 7.31
CA SER A 422 -13.36 -0.41 6.21
C SER A 422 -13.70 -1.79 6.75
N GLY A 423 -14.65 -2.43 6.12
CA GLY A 423 -15.02 -3.80 6.42
C GLY A 423 -15.42 -4.53 5.15
N GLY A 424 -15.08 -5.80 5.04
CA GLY A 424 -15.33 -6.56 3.84
C GLY A 424 -15.41 -8.06 4.07
N ILE A 425 -15.94 -8.71 3.04
CA ILE A 425 -15.99 -10.17 2.92
C ILE A 425 -15.48 -10.55 1.54
N ARG A 426 -14.64 -11.56 1.48
CA ARG A 426 -14.23 -12.23 0.23
C ARG A 426 -14.56 -13.70 0.30
N TRP A 427 -15.22 -14.18 -0.74
CA TRP A 427 -15.56 -15.58 -0.92
C TRP A 427 -15.03 -16.10 -2.26
N TYR A 428 -14.29 -17.20 -2.23
CA TYR A 428 -13.63 -17.83 -3.37
C TYR A 428 -14.36 -19.12 -3.77
N PRO A 429 -15.51 -19.05 -4.48
CA PRO A 429 -16.25 -20.25 -4.88
C PRO A 429 -15.48 -21.12 -5.86
N ILE A 430 -14.55 -20.53 -6.61
CA ILE A 430 -13.74 -21.24 -7.61
C ILE A 430 -12.27 -20.95 -7.36
N MET A 431 -11.49 -21.97 -7.07
CA MET A 431 -10.04 -21.90 -6.89
C MET A 431 -9.38 -23.09 -7.59
N PHE A 432 -9.36 -23.09 -8.93
CA PHE A 432 -8.73 -24.15 -9.72
C PHE A 432 -7.38 -23.72 -10.26
N SER A 433 -6.57 -24.66 -10.77
CA SER A 433 -5.25 -24.36 -11.35
C SER A 433 -5.29 -23.52 -12.63
N ARG A 434 -6.45 -23.26 -13.20
CA ARG A 434 -6.61 -22.54 -14.47
C ARG A 434 -7.57 -21.37 -14.37
N ALA A 435 -8.38 -21.27 -13.34
CA ALA A 435 -9.30 -20.16 -13.13
C ALA A 435 -9.63 -19.99 -11.64
N GLY A 436 -9.60 -18.77 -11.14
CA GLY A 436 -10.09 -18.33 -9.84
C GLY A 436 -11.20 -17.32 -10.00
N LEU A 437 -12.16 -17.43 -9.13
CA LEU A 437 -13.23 -16.46 -9.00
C LEU A 437 -13.38 -16.15 -7.52
N SER A 438 -13.28 -14.89 -7.15
CA SER A 438 -13.74 -14.42 -5.86
C SER A 438 -14.89 -13.46 -6.03
N TRP A 439 -15.83 -13.50 -5.12
CA TRP A 439 -16.82 -12.47 -4.90
C TRP A 439 -16.42 -11.70 -3.66
N HIS A 440 -16.48 -10.38 -3.74
CA HIS A 440 -16.19 -9.50 -2.61
C HIS A 440 -17.31 -8.48 -2.42
N THR A 441 -17.48 -8.05 -1.19
CA THR A 441 -18.32 -6.92 -0.83
C THR A 441 -17.62 -6.14 0.27
N GLU A 442 -17.50 -4.84 0.07
CA GLU A 442 -16.76 -3.93 0.92
C GLU A 442 -17.61 -2.70 1.26
N VAL A 443 -17.50 -2.25 2.48
CA VAL A 443 -18.06 -0.97 2.94
C VAL A 443 -16.94 -0.15 3.57
N SER A 444 -16.92 1.15 3.30
CA SER A 444 -15.97 2.05 3.93
C SER A 444 -16.60 3.39 4.30
N ALA A 445 -16.02 4.04 5.30
CA ALA A 445 -16.36 5.39 5.71
C ALA A 445 -15.08 6.12 6.10
N VAL A 446 -14.77 7.21 5.39
CA VAL A 446 -13.61 8.06 5.64
C VAL A 446 -14.09 9.43 6.10
N ARG A 447 -13.62 9.87 7.25
CA ARG A 447 -13.84 11.21 7.78
C ARG A 447 -12.59 12.04 7.59
N THR A 448 -12.69 13.14 6.87
CA THR A 448 -11.62 14.13 6.73
C THR A 448 -12.00 15.44 7.41
N ARG A 449 -11.08 16.03 8.15
CA ARG A 449 -11.26 17.32 8.82
C ARG A 449 -10.99 18.47 7.86
N GLY A 450 -11.98 19.36 7.72
CA GLY A 450 -11.97 20.51 6.82
C GLY A 450 -12.81 20.29 5.56
N SER A 451 -13.45 21.34 5.10
CA SER A 451 -14.17 21.41 3.83
C SER A 451 -13.81 22.69 3.09
N ALA A 452 -14.27 22.85 1.87
CA ALA A 452 -14.16 24.11 1.14
C ALA A 452 -14.89 25.27 1.80
N PHE A 453 -15.77 25.01 2.77
CA PHE A 453 -16.59 26.03 3.46
C PHE A 453 -16.04 26.38 4.84
N ALA A 454 -15.52 25.40 5.57
CA ALA A 454 -14.97 25.63 6.89
C ALA A 454 -13.91 24.58 7.27
N ALA A 455 -12.81 25.05 7.79
CA ALA A 455 -11.74 24.18 8.30
C ALA A 455 -12.17 23.31 9.50
N THR A 456 -13.28 23.70 10.19
CA THR A 456 -13.83 22.95 11.31
C THR A 456 -14.85 21.89 10.92
N ASP A 457 -15.16 21.78 9.64
CA ASP A 457 -16.09 20.77 9.12
C ASP A 457 -15.53 19.35 9.22
N ASN A 458 -16.43 18.37 9.18
CA ASN A 458 -16.08 16.98 8.89
C ASN A 458 -16.74 16.59 7.57
N VAL A 459 -15.93 16.24 6.60
CA VAL A 459 -16.36 15.62 5.35
C VAL A 459 -16.39 14.11 5.54
N TRP A 460 -17.48 13.47 5.19
CA TRP A 460 -17.59 12.02 5.17
C TRP A 460 -17.67 11.54 3.74
N THR A 461 -16.80 10.62 3.40
CA THR A 461 -16.88 9.83 2.17
C THR A 461 -17.18 8.39 2.53
N THR A 462 -18.23 7.83 1.95
CA THR A 462 -18.65 6.45 2.19
C THR A 462 -18.69 5.70 0.87
N SER A 463 -18.32 4.44 0.85
CA SER A 463 -18.45 3.59 -0.32
C SER A 463 -19.06 2.24 0.01
N LEU A 464 -19.80 1.70 -0.95
CA LEU A 464 -20.18 0.31 -1.07
C LEU A 464 -19.62 -0.20 -2.40
N PHE A 465 -18.83 -1.26 -2.34
CA PHE A 465 -18.20 -1.89 -3.49
C PHE A 465 -18.51 -3.38 -3.44
N SER A 466 -19.07 -3.93 -4.50
CA SER A 466 -19.39 -5.36 -4.55
C SER A 466 -19.20 -5.90 -5.96
N GLY A 467 -18.45 -6.96 -6.11
CA GLY A 467 -18.15 -7.47 -7.43
C GLY A 467 -17.43 -8.78 -7.45
N LEU A 468 -16.94 -9.10 -8.62
CA LEU A 468 -16.18 -10.32 -8.89
C LEU A 468 -14.73 -9.96 -9.17
N ASP A 469 -13.83 -10.83 -8.75
CA ASP A 469 -12.42 -10.79 -9.08
C ASP A 469 -12.10 -12.11 -9.79
N PHE A 470 -11.82 -12.03 -11.08
CA PHE A 470 -11.67 -13.17 -11.95
C PHE A 470 -10.24 -13.24 -12.49
N ASP A 471 -9.60 -14.40 -12.33
CA ASP A 471 -8.25 -14.71 -12.79
C ASP A 471 -8.21 -16.00 -13.61
N PHE A 472 -7.45 -16.01 -14.70
CA PHE A 472 -7.20 -17.25 -15.46
C PHE A 472 -5.84 -17.28 -16.17
#